data_382438206b01889a78de03d7e5b6ff97
#
_entry.id   382438206b01889a78de03d7e5b6ff97
#
_cell.length_a   1.000
_cell.length_b   1.000
_cell.length_c   1.000
_cell.angle_alpha   90.00
_cell.angle_beta   90.00
_cell.angle_gamma   90.00
#
_symmetry.space_group_name_H-M   'P 1'
#
loop_
_entity.id
_entity.type
_entity.pdbx_description
1 polymer ?
#
loop_
_entity_poly.entity_id
_entity_poly.type
_entity_poly.pdbx_seq_one_letter_code
_entity_poly.pdbx_strand_id
1 'polypeptide(L)'
;MESKFVTDVSSSFCSEMLFSSLVNAQICAWSKIDKAAKIVPRMNAARYLILQNILHHPEGLGVTELARIQRITDGAASKLCERLESIGLVIRKRLEKDKRRQVIMVTPEGRAVFEEARTHVDEATTQFFSSLTTEEHLQLIDMLRRLSCGEENKDPKGDK
;
A
#
# COMPACT_ATOMS: atom_id res chain seq x y z
N MET A 1 19.49 35.23 -22.01
CA MET A 1 18.53 35.26 -20.92
C MET A 1 17.24 34.47 -21.24
N GLU A 2 16.97 34.20 -22.52
CA GLU A 2 15.73 33.51 -22.99
C GLU A 2 15.73 31.98 -22.84
N SER A 3 16.91 31.36 -22.79
CA SER A 3 17.01 29.87 -22.75
C SER A 3 16.57 29.23 -21.41
N LYS A 4 16.68 29.95 -20.29
CA LYS A 4 16.29 29.45 -18.96
C LYS A 4 14.76 29.46 -18.72
N PHE A 5 14.07 30.44 -19.33
CA PHE A 5 12.61 30.58 -19.15
C PHE A 5 11.82 29.49 -19.91
N VAL A 6 12.28 29.15 -21.13
CA VAL A 6 11.63 28.12 -21.96
C VAL A 6 11.80 26.72 -21.37
N THR A 7 12.96 26.43 -20.77
CA THR A 7 13.21 25.16 -20.08
C THR A 7 12.38 25.03 -18.78
N ASP A 8 12.14 26.10 -18.06
CA ASP A 8 11.38 26.09 -16.80
C ASP A 8 9.88 25.87 -17.04
N VAL A 9 9.30 26.52 -18.07
CA VAL A 9 7.88 26.33 -18.44
C VAL A 9 7.63 24.91 -18.95
N SER A 10 8.53 24.34 -19.75
CA SER A 10 8.40 22.95 -20.23
C SER A 10 8.54 21.93 -19.10
N SER A 11 9.43 22.17 -18.15
CA SER A 11 9.64 21.31 -16.98
C SER A 11 8.42 21.32 -16.05
N SER A 12 7.84 22.49 -15.76
CA SER A 12 6.64 22.64 -14.96
C SER A 12 5.43 21.95 -15.60
N PHE A 13 5.23 22.12 -16.90
CA PHE A 13 4.15 21.47 -17.64
C PHE A 13 4.29 19.94 -17.66
N CYS A 14 5.50 19.41 -17.87
CA CYS A 14 5.77 17.98 -17.79
C CYS A 14 5.48 17.42 -16.38
N SER A 15 5.84 18.14 -15.32
CA SER A 15 5.60 17.73 -13.94
C SER A 15 4.11 17.69 -13.62
N GLU A 16 3.33 18.67 -14.07
CA GLU A 16 1.88 18.70 -13.88
C GLU A 16 1.17 17.55 -14.63
N MET A 17 1.56 17.31 -15.89
CA MET A 17 1.05 16.17 -16.65
C MET A 17 1.39 14.84 -15.99
N LEU A 18 2.62 14.68 -15.49
CA LEU A 18 3.06 13.48 -14.81
C LEU A 18 2.25 13.24 -13.54
N PHE A 19 2.06 14.30 -12.72
CA PHE A 19 1.21 14.21 -11.51
C PHE A 19 -0.21 13.78 -11.84
N SER A 20 -0.85 14.43 -12.82
CA SER A 20 -2.21 14.11 -13.24
C SER A 20 -2.33 12.67 -13.76
N SER A 21 -1.34 12.23 -14.55
CA SER A 21 -1.29 10.86 -15.08
C SER A 21 -1.14 9.83 -13.97
N LEU A 22 -0.28 10.10 -12.98
CA LEU A 22 -0.07 9.23 -11.82
C LEU A 22 -1.35 9.09 -10.98
N VAL A 23 -2.03 10.22 -10.70
CA VAL A 23 -3.30 10.22 -9.95
C VAL A 23 -4.36 9.44 -10.71
N ASN A 24 -4.51 9.65 -12.03
CA ASN A 24 -5.47 8.92 -12.84
C ASN A 24 -5.17 7.41 -12.89
N ALA A 25 -3.92 7.03 -13.07
CA ALA A 25 -3.50 5.64 -13.07
C ALA A 25 -3.80 4.97 -11.72
N GLN A 26 -3.50 5.67 -10.61
CA GLN A 26 -3.80 5.20 -9.26
C GLN A 26 -5.31 4.99 -9.03
N ILE A 27 -6.16 5.94 -9.44
CA ILE A 27 -7.62 5.83 -9.32
C ILE A 27 -8.13 4.62 -10.12
N CYS A 28 -7.66 4.46 -11.36
CA CYS A 28 -8.06 3.33 -12.22
C CYS A 28 -7.62 1.99 -11.64
N ALA A 29 -6.36 1.87 -11.19
CA ALA A 29 -5.83 0.66 -10.56
C ALA A 29 -6.62 0.31 -9.29
N TRP A 30 -6.82 1.30 -8.40
CA TRP A 30 -7.59 1.11 -7.18
C TRP A 30 -9.00 0.61 -7.43
N SER A 31 -9.71 1.22 -8.40
CA SER A 31 -11.07 0.81 -8.75
C SER A 31 -11.15 -0.64 -9.23
N LYS A 32 -10.17 -1.07 -10.05
CA LYS A 32 -10.13 -2.46 -10.55
C LYS A 32 -9.83 -3.45 -9.43
N ILE A 33 -8.83 -3.16 -8.60
CA ILE A 33 -8.46 -4.01 -7.46
C ILE A 33 -9.61 -4.09 -6.44
N ASP A 34 -10.29 -2.97 -6.17
CA ASP A 34 -11.40 -2.94 -5.22
C ASP A 34 -12.59 -3.78 -5.72
N LYS A 35 -12.90 -3.70 -7.02
CA LYS A 35 -13.94 -4.55 -7.63
C LYS A 35 -13.57 -6.03 -7.57
N ALA A 36 -12.34 -6.38 -7.87
CA ALA A 36 -11.84 -7.75 -7.82
C ALA A 36 -11.86 -8.30 -6.39
N ALA A 37 -11.35 -7.54 -5.43
CA ALA A 37 -11.33 -7.95 -4.03
C ALA A 37 -12.75 -8.15 -3.46
N LYS A 38 -13.72 -7.32 -3.86
CA LYS A 38 -15.13 -7.41 -3.41
C LYS A 38 -15.90 -8.62 -3.92
N ILE A 39 -15.34 -9.40 -4.85
CA ILE A 39 -15.91 -10.70 -5.24
C ILE A 39 -15.96 -11.63 -4.01
N VAL A 40 -14.95 -11.53 -3.14
CA VAL A 40 -14.87 -12.30 -1.91
C VAL A 40 -15.56 -11.57 -0.76
N PRO A 41 -16.50 -12.21 -0.05
CA PRO A 41 -17.19 -11.60 1.09
C PRO A 41 -16.21 -11.06 2.13
N ARG A 42 -16.54 -9.93 2.75
CA ARG A 42 -15.72 -9.23 3.75
C ARG A 42 -14.40 -8.64 3.24
N MET A 43 -14.10 -8.73 1.92
CA MET A 43 -12.89 -8.19 1.32
C MET A 43 -13.15 -6.89 0.55
N ASN A 44 -12.13 -6.04 0.44
CA ASN A 44 -12.01 -4.88 -0.44
C ASN A 44 -10.52 -4.53 -0.59
N ALA A 45 -10.17 -3.59 -1.48
CA ALA A 45 -8.77 -3.25 -1.74
C ALA A 45 -7.99 -2.84 -0.48
N ALA A 46 -8.59 -2.03 0.40
CA ALA A 46 -7.91 -1.57 1.61
C ALA A 46 -7.61 -2.73 2.57
N ARG A 47 -8.57 -3.62 2.81
CA ARG A 47 -8.37 -4.82 3.64
C ARG A 47 -7.37 -5.78 3.04
N TYR A 48 -7.42 -5.98 1.72
CA TYR A 48 -6.46 -6.80 0.99
C TYR A 48 -5.03 -6.33 1.21
N LEU A 49 -4.75 -5.03 1.01
CA LEU A 49 -3.42 -4.46 1.18
C LEU A 49 -2.94 -4.53 2.65
N ILE A 50 -3.83 -4.34 3.61
CA ILE A 50 -3.47 -4.47 5.04
C ILE A 50 -3.11 -5.91 5.37
N LEU A 51 -3.92 -6.89 4.97
CA LEU A 51 -3.65 -8.31 5.19
C LEU A 51 -2.35 -8.72 4.50
N GLN A 52 -2.12 -8.27 3.26
CA GLN A 52 -0.87 -8.50 2.53
C GLN A 52 0.34 -8.01 3.32
N ASN A 53 0.30 -6.78 3.86
CA ASN A 53 1.38 -6.25 4.66
C ASN A 53 1.62 -7.04 5.94
N ILE A 54 0.56 -7.45 6.64
CA ILE A 54 0.71 -8.27 7.86
C ILE A 54 1.28 -9.66 7.51
N LEU A 55 0.87 -10.27 6.40
CA LEU A 55 1.35 -11.57 5.95
C LEU A 55 2.84 -11.58 5.55
N HIS A 56 3.38 -10.43 5.13
CA HIS A 56 4.83 -10.28 4.89
C HIS A 56 5.67 -10.25 6.19
N HIS A 57 5.02 -10.21 7.37
CA HIS A 57 5.68 -10.19 8.68
C HIS A 57 5.25 -11.41 9.50
N PRO A 58 5.96 -12.56 9.39
CA PRO A 58 5.57 -13.81 10.06
C PRO A 58 5.45 -13.71 11.58
N GLU A 59 6.25 -12.86 12.20
CA GLU A 59 6.23 -12.59 13.65
C GLU A 59 5.08 -11.64 14.07
N GLY A 60 4.27 -11.20 13.11
CA GLY A 60 3.25 -10.17 13.31
C GLY A 60 3.79 -8.74 13.15
N LEU A 61 2.87 -7.81 12.96
CA LEU A 61 3.16 -6.40 12.67
C LEU A 61 2.59 -5.50 13.78
N GLY A 62 3.41 -4.60 14.32
CA GLY A 62 2.95 -3.60 15.29
C GLY A 62 2.02 -2.57 14.65
N VAL A 63 1.06 -2.02 15.42
CA VAL A 63 0.11 -1.02 14.89
C VAL A 63 0.84 0.24 14.37
N THR A 64 1.84 0.73 15.09
CA THR A 64 2.65 1.90 14.67
C THR A 64 3.45 1.60 13.39
N GLU A 65 3.99 0.38 13.27
CA GLU A 65 4.69 -0.03 12.07
C GLU A 65 3.75 -0.16 10.87
N LEU A 66 2.55 -0.72 11.08
CA LEU A 66 1.49 -0.74 10.07
C LEU A 66 1.09 0.69 9.65
N ALA A 67 0.95 1.61 10.61
CA ALA A 67 0.65 3.02 10.33
C ALA A 67 1.72 3.64 9.42
N ARG A 68 3.00 3.40 9.70
CA ARG A 68 4.13 3.87 8.90
C ARG A 68 4.10 3.29 7.48
N ILE A 69 3.90 1.97 7.33
CA ILE A 69 3.82 1.30 6.02
C ILE A 69 2.65 1.85 5.19
N GLN A 70 1.50 2.06 5.84
CA GLN A 70 0.28 2.55 5.18
C GLN A 70 0.25 4.09 5.04
N ARG A 71 1.25 4.79 5.58
CA ARG A 71 1.33 6.27 5.61
C ARG A 71 0.06 6.93 6.18
N ILE A 72 -0.44 6.37 7.28
CA ILE A 72 -1.60 6.85 8.02
C ILE A 72 -1.24 7.10 9.50
N THR A 73 -2.12 7.74 10.24
CA THR A 73 -1.91 7.96 11.69
C THR A 73 -2.08 6.66 12.49
N ASP A 74 -1.43 6.55 13.65
CA ASP A 74 -1.57 5.41 14.56
C ASP A 74 -3.03 5.16 14.96
N GLY A 75 -3.80 6.23 15.18
CA GLY A 75 -5.22 6.13 15.49
C GLY A 75 -6.05 5.55 14.34
N ALA A 76 -5.72 5.89 13.09
CA ALA A 76 -6.36 5.31 11.90
C ALA A 76 -5.99 3.82 11.76
N ALA A 77 -4.71 3.48 11.93
CA ALA A 77 -4.24 2.10 11.90
C ALA A 77 -4.92 1.23 12.98
N SER A 78 -5.02 1.77 14.22
CA SER A 78 -5.72 1.06 15.31
C SER A 78 -7.17 0.76 14.97
N LYS A 79 -7.92 1.73 14.45
CA LYS A 79 -9.32 1.55 14.03
C LYS A 79 -9.46 0.55 12.89
N LEU A 80 -8.51 0.51 11.95
CA LEU A 80 -8.50 -0.48 10.88
C LEU A 80 -8.27 -1.89 11.43
N CYS A 81 -7.31 -2.05 12.35
CA CYS A 81 -7.06 -3.33 13.02
C CYS A 81 -8.27 -3.79 13.82
N GLU A 82 -8.92 -2.91 14.58
CA GLU A 82 -10.15 -3.23 15.33
C GLU A 82 -11.28 -3.74 14.43
N ARG A 83 -11.46 -3.09 13.27
CA ARG A 83 -12.45 -3.54 12.27
C ARG A 83 -12.11 -4.90 11.66
N LEU A 84 -10.83 -5.17 11.39
CA LEU A 84 -10.40 -6.47 10.88
C LEU A 84 -10.54 -7.57 11.95
N GLU A 85 -10.25 -7.24 13.21
CA GLU A 85 -10.41 -8.14 14.35
C GLU A 85 -11.89 -8.46 14.61
N SER A 86 -12.77 -7.46 14.57
CA SER A 86 -14.22 -7.65 14.74
C SER A 86 -14.87 -8.55 13.70
N ILE A 87 -14.28 -8.68 12.51
CA ILE A 87 -14.74 -9.60 11.46
C ILE A 87 -13.89 -10.88 11.37
N GLY A 88 -13.00 -11.12 12.34
CA GLY A 88 -12.24 -12.36 12.50
C GLY A 88 -11.07 -12.56 11.55
N LEU A 89 -10.66 -11.53 10.76
CA LEU A 89 -9.57 -11.66 9.79
C LEU A 89 -8.18 -11.53 10.41
N VAL A 90 -8.07 -10.81 11.53
CA VAL A 90 -6.81 -10.65 12.27
C VAL A 90 -7.05 -10.88 13.77
N ILE A 91 -5.98 -11.07 14.50
CA ILE A 91 -5.96 -11.19 15.97
C ILE A 91 -4.79 -10.39 16.52
N ARG A 92 -4.98 -9.80 17.71
CA ARG A 92 -3.90 -9.17 18.47
C ARG A 92 -3.23 -10.21 19.37
N LYS A 93 -1.91 -10.32 19.29
CA LYS A 93 -1.11 -11.19 20.17
C LYS A 93 -0.04 -10.38 20.88
N ARG A 94 0.29 -10.78 22.11
CA ARG A 94 1.50 -10.34 22.80
C ARG A 94 2.65 -11.25 22.41
N LEU A 95 3.81 -10.68 22.10
CA LEU A 95 4.99 -11.46 21.79
C LEU A 95 5.48 -12.19 23.06
N GLU A 96 5.80 -13.47 22.94
CA GLU A 96 6.33 -14.26 24.07
C GLU A 96 7.64 -13.70 24.62
N LYS A 97 8.52 -13.21 23.72
CA LYS A 97 9.83 -12.62 24.04
C LYS A 97 9.74 -11.21 24.65
N ASP A 98 8.66 -10.48 24.37
CA ASP A 98 8.41 -9.15 24.93
C ASP A 98 6.90 -8.93 25.10
N LYS A 99 6.41 -9.26 26.29
CA LYS A 99 4.99 -9.16 26.66
C LYS A 99 4.42 -7.72 26.60
N ARG A 100 5.31 -6.71 26.47
CA ARG A 100 4.91 -5.30 26.31
C ARG A 100 4.56 -4.97 24.85
N ARG A 101 5.09 -5.75 23.90
CA ARG A 101 4.81 -5.55 22.46
C ARG A 101 3.57 -6.35 22.06
N GLN A 102 2.59 -5.62 21.53
CA GLN A 102 1.41 -6.19 20.91
C GLN A 102 1.55 -6.14 19.40
N VAL A 103 1.32 -7.26 18.73
CA VAL A 103 1.36 -7.39 17.27
C VAL A 103 0.03 -7.88 16.73
N ILE A 104 -0.24 -7.51 15.50
CA ILE A 104 -1.37 -7.97 14.72
C ILE A 104 -0.90 -9.13 13.85
N MET A 105 -1.67 -10.20 13.85
CA MET A 105 -1.42 -11.39 13.02
C MET A 105 -2.69 -11.74 12.24
N VAL A 106 -2.53 -12.26 11.04
CA VAL A 106 -3.66 -12.77 10.25
C VAL A 106 -4.12 -14.12 10.84
N THR A 107 -5.42 -14.29 11.00
CA THR A 107 -5.99 -15.57 11.44
C THR A 107 -5.95 -16.62 10.32
N PRO A 108 -6.12 -17.93 10.60
CA PRO A 108 -6.29 -18.94 9.56
C PRO A 108 -7.46 -18.61 8.60
N GLU A 109 -8.57 -18.12 9.13
CA GLU A 109 -9.72 -17.64 8.34
C GLU A 109 -9.36 -16.43 7.49
N GLY A 110 -8.67 -15.43 8.07
CA GLY A 110 -8.19 -14.25 7.35
C GLY A 110 -7.25 -14.61 6.21
N ARG A 111 -6.39 -15.62 6.41
CA ARG A 111 -5.50 -16.13 5.36
C ARG A 111 -6.31 -16.80 4.23
N ALA A 112 -7.29 -17.62 4.54
CA ALA A 112 -8.13 -18.28 3.54
C ALA A 112 -8.88 -17.24 2.69
N VAL A 113 -9.50 -16.24 3.32
CA VAL A 113 -10.19 -15.14 2.65
C VAL A 113 -9.22 -14.28 1.80
N PHE A 114 -7.99 -14.06 2.28
CA PHE A 114 -6.96 -13.33 1.53
C PHE A 114 -6.52 -14.11 0.28
N GLU A 115 -6.23 -15.42 0.39
CA GLU A 115 -5.78 -16.22 -0.75
C GLU A 115 -6.87 -16.36 -1.82
N GLU A 116 -8.14 -16.49 -1.41
CA GLU A 116 -9.26 -16.45 -2.34
C GLU A 116 -9.33 -15.10 -3.09
N ALA A 117 -9.25 -13.99 -2.36
CA ALA A 117 -9.27 -12.67 -2.97
C ALA A 117 -8.04 -12.40 -3.85
N ARG A 118 -6.89 -12.97 -3.49
CA ARG A 118 -5.63 -12.83 -4.24
C ARG A 118 -5.77 -13.30 -5.67
N THR A 119 -6.43 -14.42 -5.92
CA THR A 119 -6.64 -14.93 -7.29
C THR A 119 -7.32 -13.89 -8.17
N HIS A 120 -8.39 -13.27 -7.70
CA HIS A 120 -9.12 -12.22 -8.44
C HIS A 120 -8.32 -10.93 -8.58
N VAL A 121 -7.58 -10.56 -7.54
CA VAL A 121 -6.71 -9.35 -7.57
C VAL A 121 -5.54 -9.54 -8.52
N ASP A 122 -4.90 -10.71 -8.55
CA ASP A 122 -3.80 -11.03 -9.44
C ASP A 122 -4.25 -11.01 -10.92
N GLU A 123 -5.42 -11.54 -11.24
CA GLU A 123 -6.02 -11.43 -12.57
C GLU A 123 -6.29 -9.97 -12.96
N ALA A 124 -6.91 -9.19 -12.07
CA ALA A 124 -7.24 -7.78 -12.31
C ALA A 124 -5.98 -6.91 -12.49
N THR A 125 -4.92 -7.15 -11.72
CA THR A 125 -3.64 -6.43 -11.84
C THR A 125 -2.91 -6.83 -13.12
N THR A 126 -2.86 -8.11 -13.46
CA THR A 126 -2.29 -8.60 -14.73
C THR A 126 -2.98 -7.94 -15.91
N GLN A 127 -4.32 -7.90 -15.91
CA GLN A 127 -5.08 -7.27 -16.97
C GLN A 127 -4.86 -5.74 -17.01
N PHE A 128 -4.75 -5.08 -15.85
CA PHE A 128 -4.52 -3.63 -15.79
C PHE A 128 -3.20 -3.24 -16.44
N PHE A 129 -2.15 -4.00 -16.21
CA PHE A 129 -0.82 -3.73 -16.73
C PHE A 129 -0.51 -4.44 -18.05
N SER A 130 -1.46 -5.13 -18.68
CA SER A 130 -1.25 -5.95 -19.88
C SER A 130 -0.76 -5.18 -21.12
N SER A 131 -0.95 -3.86 -21.14
CA SER A 131 -0.44 -2.97 -22.21
C SER A 131 1.06 -2.69 -22.12
N LEU A 132 1.70 -3.02 -20.99
CA LEU A 132 3.12 -2.81 -20.78
C LEU A 132 3.89 -4.11 -20.98
N THR A 133 5.07 -4.02 -21.60
CA THR A 133 6.03 -5.12 -21.67
C THR A 133 6.67 -5.39 -20.31
N THR A 134 7.30 -6.53 -20.13
CA THR A 134 8.03 -6.87 -18.88
C THR A 134 9.11 -5.83 -18.56
N GLU A 135 9.81 -5.31 -19.58
CA GLU A 135 10.83 -4.29 -19.39
C GLU A 135 10.24 -2.97 -18.89
N GLU A 136 9.13 -2.53 -19.48
CA GLU A 136 8.40 -1.33 -19.05
C GLU A 136 7.85 -1.47 -17.62
N HIS A 137 7.39 -2.68 -17.22
CA HIS A 137 7.02 -2.95 -15.83
C HIS A 137 8.19 -2.69 -14.87
N LEU A 138 9.37 -3.23 -15.17
CA LEU A 138 10.54 -3.07 -14.32
C LEU A 138 10.99 -1.61 -14.24
N GLN A 139 10.98 -0.90 -15.37
CA GLN A 139 11.30 0.53 -15.43
C GLN A 139 10.32 1.37 -14.60
N LEU A 140 9.01 1.10 -14.73
CA LEU A 140 7.98 1.81 -13.97
C LEU A 140 8.12 1.55 -12.46
N ILE A 141 8.39 0.30 -12.06
CA ILE A 141 8.63 -0.04 -10.64
C ILE A 141 9.83 0.75 -10.10
N ASP A 142 10.95 0.81 -10.85
CA ASP A 142 12.13 1.57 -10.44
C ASP A 142 11.82 3.07 -10.30
N MET A 143 11.13 3.67 -11.28
CA MET A 143 10.74 5.08 -11.22
C MET A 143 9.86 5.39 -10.02
N LEU A 144 8.84 4.56 -9.75
CA LEU A 144 7.94 4.73 -8.61
C LEU A 144 8.67 4.56 -7.26
N ARG A 145 9.64 3.62 -7.17
CA ARG A 145 10.47 3.45 -5.98
C ARG A 145 11.31 4.70 -5.69
N ARG A 146 11.96 5.26 -6.70
CA ARG A 146 12.76 6.50 -6.54
C ARG A 146 11.91 7.68 -6.05
N LEU A 147 10.67 7.80 -6.51
CA LEU A 147 9.74 8.82 -6.03
C LEU A 147 9.33 8.59 -4.57
N SER A 148 9.17 7.32 -4.16
CA SER A 148 8.73 6.96 -2.81
C SER A 148 9.85 7.06 -1.76
N CYS A 149 11.11 6.76 -2.12
CA CYS A 149 12.25 6.78 -1.21
C CYS A 149 12.78 8.20 -0.91
N GLY A 150 12.41 9.20 -1.69
CA GLY A 150 12.84 10.59 -1.47
C GLY A 150 12.32 11.23 -0.16
N GLU A 151 11.37 10.61 0.53
CA GLU A 151 10.79 11.13 1.78
C GLU A 151 11.29 10.44 3.07
N GLU A 152 12.05 9.34 2.99
CA GLU A 152 12.50 8.60 4.17
C GLU A 152 13.65 9.26 4.94
N ASN A 153 14.19 10.39 4.50
CA ASN A 153 15.37 11.02 5.08
C ASN A 153 15.09 12.35 5.82
N LYS A 154 13.87 12.57 6.30
CA LYS A 154 13.58 13.64 7.27
C LYS A 154 13.04 13.03 8.55
N ASP A 155 13.96 12.53 9.38
CA ASP A 155 13.68 12.22 10.78
C ASP A 155 13.34 13.54 11.52
N PRO A 156 12.13 13.73 12.06
CA PRO A 156 11.79 14.94 12.80
C PRO A 156 12.24 14.84 14.27
N LYS A 157 13.49 14.38 14.51
CA LYS A 157 14.13 14.41 15.82
C LYS A 157 15.39 15.24 15.78
N GLY A 158 15.18 16.54 15.72
CA GLY A 158 16.21 17.51 15.97
C GLY A 158 15.56 18.82 16.41
N ASP A 159 15.12 18.87 17.65
CA ASP A 159 15.17 20.01 18.54
C ASP A 159 14.25 19.80 19.76
N LYS A 160 14.83 19.38 20.84
CA LYS A 160 14.82 20.02 22.19
C LYS A 160 15.61 19.17 23.16
#